data_4d44a130635f55085f3ca913ff31e36d
#
_entry.id   4d44a130635f55085f3ca913ff31e36d
#
_cell.length_a   1.000
_cell.length_b   1.000
_cell.length_c   1.000
_cell.angle_alpha   90.00
_cell.angle_beta   90.00
_cell.angle_gamma   90.00
#
_symmetry.space_group_name_H-M   'P 1'
#
loop_
_entity.id
_entity.type
_entity.pdbx_description
1 polymer ?
#
loop_
_entity_poly.entity_id
_entity_poly.type
_entity_poly.pdbx_seq_one_letter_code
_entity_poly.pdbx_strand_id
1 'polypeptide(L)' 'MLKVINIEWDTDNNHNLQNALPKEIDIPESINTMDDISDYISDETGFCNFGFDLV' A
#
# COMPACT_ATOMS: atom_id res chain seq x y z
N MET A 1 -7.47 -14.38 -3.55
CA MET A 1 -6.29 -13.59 -3.13
C MET A 1 -6.63 -12.12 -3.22
N LEU A 2 -6.34 -11.36 -2.17
CA LEU A 2 -6.62 -9.93 -2.15
C LEU A 2 -5.52 -9.15 -2.87
N LYS A 3 -5.92 -8.08 -3.53
CA LYS A 3 -4.98 -7.14 -4.12
C LYS A 3 -5.35 -5.73 -3.68
N VAL A 4 -4.34 -4.97 -3.25
CA VAL A 4 -4.49 -3.55 -2.92
C VAL A 4 -4.19 -2.75 -4.18
N ILE A 5 -5.04 -1.78 -4.50
CA ILE A 5 -4.86 -0.90 -5.66
C ILE A 5 -5.06 0.55 -5.24
N ASN A 6 -4.69 1.46 -6.10
CA ASN A 6 -4.87 2.92 -5.91
C ASN A 6 -4.30 3.40 -4.58
N ILE A 7 -3.09 2.92 -4.24
CA ILE A 7 -2.46 3.26 -2.97
C ILE A 7 -1.97 4.71 -3.00
N GLU A 8 -2.34 5.50 -2.00
CA GLU A 8 -1.83 6.84 -1.81
C GLU A 8 -0.75 6.82 -0.73
N TRP A 9 0.49 7.03 -1.13
CA TRP A 9 1.63 7.00 -0.22
C TRP A 9 1.90 8.37 0.38
N ASP A 10 2.38 8.37 1.63
CA ASP A 10 2.81 9.58 2.32
C ASP A 10 4.25 9.90 1.89
N THR A 11 4.39 10.69 0.86
CA THR A 11 5.69 11.05 0.26
C THR A 11 6.00 12.54 0.37
N ASP A 12 5.33 13.27 1.25
CA ASP A 12 5.50 14.72 1.43
C ASP A 12 5.40 15.50 0.11
N ASN A 13 4.43 15.14 -0.72
CA ASN A 13 4.21 15.75 -2.04
C ASN A 13 5.34 15.52 -3.03
N ASN A 14 6.20 14.55 -2.79
CA ASN A 14 7.24 14.20 -3.74
C ASN A 14 6.66 13.28 -4.82
N HIS A 15 6.30 13.86 -5.96
CA HIS A 15 5.66 13.11 -7.04
C HIS A 15 6.57 12.03 -7.63
N ASN A 16 7.88 12.23 -7.61
CA ASN A 16 8.83 11.23 -8.10
C ASN A 16 8.80 9.98 -7.23
N LEU A 17 8.76 10.14 -5.91
CA LEU A 17 8.63 9.00 -4.98
C LEU A 17 7.27 8.33 -5.15
N GLN A 18 6.21 9.10 -5.28
CA GLN A 18 4.87 8.55 -5.47
C GLN A 18 4.82 7.69 -6.73
N ASN A 19 5.45 8.13 -7.81
CA ASN A 19 5.49 7.37 -9.06
C ASN A 19 6.41 6.16 -9.00
N ALA A 20 7.46 6.21 -8.16
CA ALA A 20 8.41 5.11 -8.01
C ALA A 20 7.85 3.98 -7.13
N LEU A 21 6.91 4.29 -6.23
CA LEU A 21 6.32 3.31 -5.34
C LEU A 21 5.23 2.51 -6.06
N PRO A 22 5.02 1.24 -5.68
CA PRO A 22 3.98 0.43 -6.32
C PRO A 22 2.60 0.99 -6.00
N LYS A 23 1.71 0.96 -6.98
CA LYS A 23 0.32 1.35 -6.80
C LYS A 23 -0.58 0.16 -6.53
N GLU A 24 -0.08 -1.04 -6.76
CA GLU A 24 -0.79 -2.30 -6.56
C GLU A 24 0.13 -3.28 -5.87
N ILE A 25 -0.39 -3.99 -4.87
CA ILE A 25 0.37 -4.99 -4.12
C ILE A 25 -0.55 -6.18 -3.87
N ASP A 26 -0.06 -7.38 -4.18
CA ASP A 26 -0.77 -8.62 -3.84
C ASP A 26 -0.61 -8.90 -2.36
N ILE A 27 -1.69 -9.31 -1.71
CA ILE A 27 -1.74 -9.53 -0.26
C ILE A 27 -1.81 -11.02 0.02
N PRO A 28 -0.93 -11.56 0.90
CA PRO A 28 -0.99 -12.97 1.29
C PRO A 28 -2.31 -13.31 1.97
N GLU A 29 -2.76 -14.56 1.82
CA GLU A 29 -4.02 -15.01 2.39
C GLU A 29 -4.06 -14.94 3.92
N SER A 30 -2.91 -14.99 4.56
CA SER A 30 -2.81 -14.87 6.02
C SER A 30 -3.14 -13.47 6.55
N ILE A 31 -3.16 -12.47 5.66
CA ILE A 31 -3.45 -11.08 6.02
C ILE A 31 -4.83 -10.74 5.47
N ASN A 32 -5.79 -10.50 6.37
CA ASN A 32 -7.18 -10.32 5.95
C ASN A 32 -7.93 -9.20 6.68
N THR A 33 -7.25 -8.39 7.49
CA THR A 33 -7.85 -7.21 8.11
C THR A 33 -7.24 -5.95 7.50
N MET A 34 -8.00 -4.85 7.53
CA MET A 34 -7.52 -3.58 6.96
C MET A 34 -6.25 -3.10 7.65
N ASP A 35 -6.20 -3.22 8.98
CA ASP A 35 -5.03 -2.80 9.76
C ASP A 35 -3.79 -3.61 9.38
N ASP A 36 -3.94 -4.92 9.24
CA ASP A 36 -2.83 -5.80 8.87
C ASP A 36 -2.37 -5.54 7.44
N ILE A 37 -3.31 -5.26 6.53
CA ILE A 37 -3.00 -4.93 5.14
C ILE A 37 -2.19 -3.63 5.09
N SER A 38 -2.64 -2.61 5.81
CA SER A 38 -1.94 -1.33 5.86
C SER A 38 -0.52 -1.50 6.39
N ASP A 39 -0.34 -2.27 7.47
CA ASP A 39 0.97 -2.56 8.02
C ASP A 39 1.85 -3.31 7.02
N TYR A 40 1.28 -4.30 6.32
CA TYR A 40 2.01 -5.09 5.35
C TYR A 40 2.57 -4.23 4.23
N ILE A 41 1.74 -3.38 3.62
CA ILE A 41 2.22 -2.55 2.50
C ILE A 41 3.20 -1.48 2.97
N SER A 42 3.04 -0.98 4.19
CA SER A 42 3.99 -0.02 4.76
C SER A 42 5.34 -0.67 5.01
N ASP A 43 5.37 -1.90 5.52
CA ASP A 43 6.61 -2.65 5.73
C ASP A 43 7.33 -2.94 4.41
N GLU A 44 6.58 -3.26 3.36
CA GLU A 44 7.18 -3.60 2.06
C GLU A 44 7.90 -2.42 1.43
N THR A 45 7.43 -1.21 1.67
CA THR A 45 7.96 -0.01 1.03
C THR A 45 8.72 0.91 1.97
N GLY A 46 8.46 0.82 3.27
CA GLY A 46 9.02 1.75 4.25
C GLY A 46 8.29 3.07 4.32
N PHE A 47 7.17 3.21 3.63
CA PHE A 47 6.35 4.42 3.63
C PHE A 47 4.97 4.15 4.21
N CYS A 48 4.42 5.14 4.90
CA CYS A 48 3.03 5.09 5.34
C CYS A 48 2.10 5.40 4.14
N ASN A 49 0.85 4.99 4.24
CA ASN A 49 -0.15 5.28 3.22
C ASN A 49 -1.31 6.05 3.83
N PHE A 50 -2.01 6.84 3.00
CA PHE A 50 -3.20 7.56 3.40
C PHE A 50 -4.48 6.78 3.09
N GLY A 51 -4.38 5.75 2.28
CA GLY A 51 -5.52 4.93 1.92
C GLY A 51 -5.25 4.11 0.67
N PHE A 52 -6.17 3.19 0.41
CA PHE A 52 -6.08 2.29 -0.75
C PHE A 52 -7.45 1.65 -0.98
N ASP A 53 -7.61 1.01 -2.14
CA ASP A 53 -8.78 0.22 -2.47
C ASP A 53 -8.41 -1.25 -2.53
N LEU A 54 -9.38 -2.11 -2.30
CA LEU A 54 -9.22 -3.57 -2.41
C LEU A 54 -9.98 -4.09 -3.63
N VAL A 55 -9.40 -5.11 -4.24
CA VAL A 55 -10.03 -5.82 -5.36
C VAL A 55 -10.25 -7.28 -4.99
#